data_f58b21ec04a775dcb0be7e270899912a
#
_entry.id   f58b21ec04a775dcb0be7e270899912a
#
_cell.length_a   1.000
_cell.length_b   1.000
_cell.length_c   1.000
_cell.angle_alpha   90.00
_cell.angle_beta   90.00
_cell.angle_gamma   90.00
#
_symmetry.space_group_name_H-M   'P 1'
#
loop_
_entity.id
_entity.type
_entity.pdbx_description
1 polymer ?
#
loop_
_entity_poly.entity_id
_entity_poly.type
_entity_poly.pdbx_seq_one_letter_code
_entity_poly.pdbx_strand_id
1 'polypeptide(L)'
;DVRTRNGFFFSGEEFITYINQLKQMKQELKEDLKRVTEEYKNKSVFAQNQARMAYAGQLYSMENAYDGELKEKSHGEGFLEFFKARMHREGLYLLDEPETPLSAVNQYKLVVMITDLVRSGSQVIIATHSPIIMALEAAKIYNFTEETIQEVAYDDIESVLIVLY
;
A
#
# COMPACT_ATOMS: atom_id res chain seq x y z
N ASP A 1 21.30 -22.93 -4.83
CA ASP A 1 20.08 -22.18 -5.26
C ASP A 1 18.98 -22.35 -4.22
N VAL A 2 18.90 -21.41 -3.29
CA VAL A 2 17.77 -21.36 -2.34
C VAL A 2 16.63 -20.64 -3.08
N ARG A 3 15.64 -21.40 -3.55
CA ARG A 3 14.41 -20.79 -4.09
C ARG A 3 13.56 -20.30 -2.92
N THR A 4 13.50 -18.99 -2.71
CA THR A 4 12.53 -18.42 -1.77
C THR A 4 11.11 -18.65 -2.30
N ARG A 5 10.19 -19.02 -1.38
CA ARG A 5 8.76 -19.17 -1.67
C ARG A 5 7.95 -17.97 -1.21
N ASN A 6 8.60 -17.06 -0.49
CA ASN A 6 7.98 -15.87 0.08
C ASN A 6 8.35 -14.66 -0.77
N GLY A 7 7.41 -13.80 -1.01
CA GLY A 7 7.63 -12.56 -1.73
C GLY A 7 6.36 -12.07 -2.41
N PHE A 8 6.40 -10.85 -2.88
CA PHE A 8 5.34 -10.27 -3.70
C PHE A 8 5.87 -9.15 -4.61
N PHE A 9 5.10 -8.85 -5.63
CA PHE A 9 5.19 -7.63 -6.41
C PHE A 9 4.18 -6.62 -5.90
N PHE A 10 4.56 -5.36 -5.85
CA PHE A 10 3.73 -4.26 -5.42
C PHE A 10 3.91 -3.08 -6.38
N SER A 11 2.80 -2.45 -6.80
CA SER A 11 2.80 -1.18 -7.51
C SER A 11 2.06 -0.11 -6.70
N GLY A 12 2.69 1.05 -6.53
CA GLY A 12 2.12 2.18 -5.79
C GLY A 12 0.85 2.73 -6.45
N GLU A 13 0.83 2.82 -7.77
CA GLU A 13 -0.34 3.29 -8.53
C GLU A 13 -1.53 2.33 -8.45
N GLU A 14 -1.27 1.03 -8.61
CA GLU A 14 -2.32 0.01 -8.50
C GLU A 14 -2.92 -0.02 -7.10
N PHE A 15 -2.09 0.17 -6.08
CA PHE A 15 -2.56 0.24 -4.70
C PHE A 15 -3.51 1.43 -4.48
N ILE A 16 -3.17 2.63 -4.97
CA ILE A 16 -4.05 3.81 -4.88
C ILE A 16 -5.37 3.56 -5.59
N THR A 17 -5.31 3.01 -6.80
CA THR A 17 -6.50 2.70 -7.59
C THR A 17 -7.40 1.73 -6.82
N TYR A 18 -6.84 0.68 -6.27
CA TYR A 18 -7.57 -0.30 -5.47
C TYR A 18 -8.20 0.31 -4.20
N ILE A 19 -7.47 1.14 -3.46
CA ILE A 19 -8.00 1.83 -2.28
C ILE A 19 -9.15 2.77 -2.62
N ASN A 20 -9.04 3.49 -3.75
CA ASN A 20 -10.12 4.37 -4.21
C ASN A 20 -11.38 3.58 -4.60
N GLN A 21 -11.24 2.45 -5.28
CA GLN A 21 -12.35 1.55 -5.60
C GLN A 21 -13.03 1.00 -4.34
N LEU A 22 -12.25 0.60 -3.33
CA LEU A 22 -12.80 0.15 -2.04
C LEU A 22 -13.59 1.23 -1.33
N LYS A 23 -13.10 2.49 -1.36
CA LYS A 23 -13.82 3.62 -0.75
C LYS A 23 -15.13 3.89 -1.46
N GLN A 24 -15.11 3.89 -2.79
CA GLN A 24 -16.32 4.09 -3.58
C GLN A 24 -17.35 3.00 -3.28
N MET A 25 -16.95 1.73 -3.33
CA MET A 25 -17.83 0.59 -3.03
C MET A 25 -18.41 0.68 -1.61
N LYS A 26 -17.60 1.08 -0.63
CA LYS A 26 -18.06 1.30 0.74
C LYS A 26 -19.09 2.43 0.84
N GLN A 27 -18.88 3.50 0.09
CA GLN A 27 -19.81 4.62 0.06
C GLN A 27 -21.15 4.21 -0.58
N GLU A 28 -21.12 3.49 -1.69
CA GLU A 28 -22.31 2.96 -2.36
C GLU A 28 -23.10 2.03 -1.44
N LEU A 29 -22.44 1.11 -0.73
CA LEU A 29 -23.09 0.22 0.24
C LEU A 29 -23.74 0.98 1.41
N LYS A 30 -23.13 2.08 1.87
CA LYS A 30 -23.72 2.93 2.91
C LYS A 30 -24.95 3.66 2.43
N GLU A 31 -24.95 4.14 1.19
CA GLU A 31 -26.08 4.81 0.57
C GLU A 31 -27.24 3.83 0.33
N ASP A 32 -26.93 2.63 -0.17
CA ASP A 32 -27.90 1.56 -0.32
C ASP A 32 -28.54 1.16 1.00
N LEU A 33 -27.73 1.02 2.06
CA LEU A 33 -28.24 0.70 3.39
C LEU A 33 -29.17 1.79 3.94
N LYS A 34 -28.86 3.07 3.69
CA LYS A 34 -29.73 4.19 4.05
C LYS A 34 -31.05 4.14 3.25
N ARG A 35 -30.96 3.95 1.93
CA ARG A 35 -32.12 3.86 1.05
C ARG A 35 -33.06 2.73 1.45
N VAL A 36 -32.53 1.53 1.67
CA VAL A 36 -33.31 0.37 2.10
C VAL A 36 -33.90 0.57 3.50
N THR A 37 -33.16 1.22 4.42
CA THR A 37 -33.68 1.53 5.75
C THR A 37 -34.88 2.46 5.68
N GLU A 38 -34.87 3.47 4.83
CA GLU A 38 -36.00 4.41 4.67
C GLU A 38 -37.18 3.76 3.94
N GLU A 39 -36.91 2.98 2.89
CA GLU A 39 -37.93 2.27 2.11
C GLU A 39 -38.75 1.28 2.98
N TYR A 40 -38.07 0.57 3.89
CA TYR A 40 -38.69 -0.43 4.77
C TYR A 40 -39.15 0.11 6.12
N LYS A 41 -39.04 1.41 6.36
CA LYS A 41 -39.36 2.07 7.64
C LYS A 41 -40.76 1.73 8.18
N ASN A 42 -41.73 1.58 7.30
CA ASN A 42 -43.13 1.29 7.64
C ASN A 42 -43.49 -0.20 7.53
N LYS A 43 -42.51 -1.08 7.33
CA LYS A 43 -42.71 -2.55 7.28
C LYS A 43 -42.47 -3.17 8.64
N SER A 44 -42.79 -4.46 8.79
CA SER A 44 -42.54 -5.21 10.01
C SER A 44 -41.04 -5.19 10.39
N VAL A 45 -40.73 -5.27 11.67
CA VAL A 45 -39.32 -5.31 12.18
C VAL A 45 -38.54 -6.45 11.51
N PHE A 46 -39.17 -7.58 11.27
CA PHE A 46 -38.58 -8.71 10.58
C PHE A 46 -38.16 -8.34 9.14
N ALA A 47 -39.04 -7.70 8.37
CA ALA A 47 -38.77 -7.27 6.99
C ALA A 47 -37.66 -6.21 6.95
N GLN A 48 -37.66 -5.25 7.89
CA GLN A 48 -36.59 -4.26 8.01
C GLN A 48 -35.23 -4.91 8.25
N ASN A 49 -35.15 -5.84 9.21
CA ASN A 49 -33.91 -6.54 9.53
C ASN A 49 -33.41 -7.38 8.34
N GLN A 50 -34.30 -8.11 7.68
CA GLN A 50 -33.93 -8.93 6.52
C GLN A 50 -33.40 -8.09 5.36
N ALA A 51 -34.05 -6.98 5.04
CA ALA A 51 -33.60 -6.07 3.99
C ALA A 51 -32.22 -5.44 4.28
N ARG A 52 -31.94 -5.12 5.55
CA ARG A 52 -30.66 -4.53 5.97
C ARG A 52 -29.52 -5.52 6.06
N MET A 53 -29.79 -6.79 6.39
CA MET A 53 -28.74 -7.80 6.65
C MET A 53 -27.79 -8.01 5.46
N ALA A 54 -28.29 -7.97 4.22
CA ALA A 54 -27.47 -8.13 3.03
C ALA A 54 -26.39 -7.05 2.91
N TYR A 55 -26.78 -5.79 3.07
CA TYR A 55 -25.86 -4.64 2.97
C TYR A 55 -24.97 -4.49 4.21
N ALA A 56 -25.53 -4.70 5.40
CA ALA A 56 -24.79 -4.64 6.66
C ALA A 56 -23.73 -5.74 6.73
N GLY A 57 -24.02 -6.95 6.26
CA GLY A 57 -23.08 -8.07 6.21
C GLY A 57 -21.91 -7.79 5.26
N GLN A 58 -22.19 -7.26 4.08
CA GLN A 58 -21.15 -6.87 3.12
C GLN A 58 -20.26 -5.73 3.68
N LEU A 59 -20.89 -4.71 4.28
CA LEU A 59 -20.15 -3.60 4.90
C LEU A 59 -19.24 -4.10 6.03
N TYR A 60 -19.75 -4.96 6.89
CA TYR A 60 -18.98 -5.59 7.96
C TYR A 60 -17.83 -6.44 7.43
N SER A 61 -18.06 -7.24 6.38
CA SER A 61 -17.01 -8.03 5.74
C SER A 61 -15.91 -7.15 5.13
N MET A 62 -16.28 -6.05 4.46
CA MET A 62 -15.31 -5.08 3.93
C MET A 62 -14.54 -4.37 5.03
N GLU A 63 -15.19 -4.05 6.15
CA GLU A 63 -14.54 -3.40 7.29
C GLU A 63 -13.56 -4.31 8.01
N ASN A 64 -13.80 -5.61 8.02
CA ASN A 64 -12.95 -6.59 8.70
C ASN A 64 -11.92 -7.27 7.77
N ALA A 65 -12.12 -7.28 6.46
CA ALA A 65 -11.17 -7.84 5.49
C ALA A 65 -9.80 -7.15 5.52
N TYR A 66 -9.73 -5.92 6.04
CA TYR A 66 -8.54 -5.10 6.16
C TYR A 66 -8.27 -4.66 7.62
N ASP A 67 -8.56 -5.53 8.61
CA ASP A 67 -8.26 -5.35 10.04
C ASP A 67 -8.59 -3.97 10.64
N GLY A 68 -9.69 -3.34 10.20
CA GLY A 68 -10.18 -2.08 10.78
C GLY A 68 -9.27 -0.85 10.62
N GLU A 69 -8.05 -1.03 10.11
CA GLU A 69 -6.98 -0.03 10.13
C GLU A 69 -7.10 1.06 9.05
N LEU A 70 -7.86 0.79 7.97
CA LEU A 70 -8.16 1.82 6.96
C LEU A 70 -9.26 2.80 7.39
N LYS A 71 -9.83 2.64 8.59
CA LYS A 71 -11.02 3.41 9.03
C LYS A 71 -10.75 4.89 9.31
N GLU A 72 -9.55 5.26 9.78
CA GLU A 72 -9.24 6.63 10.20
C GLU A 72 -7.81 7.09 9.87
N LYS A 73 -6.94 6.20 9.40
CA LYS A 73 -5.54 6.54 9.11
C LYS A 73 -5.40 7.18 7.71
N SER A 74 -4.40 8.02 7.55
CA SER A 74 -4.02 8.53 6.25
C SER A 74 -3.68 7.37 5.30
N HIS A 75 -3.84 7.55 3.98
CA HIS A 75 -3.51 6.53 2.97
C HIS A 75 -2.11 5.93 3.16
N GLY A 76 -1.15 6.76 3.58
CA GLY A 76 0.21 6.34 3.81
C GLY A 76 0.41 5.46 5.04
N GLU A 77 -0.40 5.61 6.09
CA GLU A 77 -0.31 4.75 7.28
C GLU A 77 -0.90 3.37 7.01
N GLY A 78 -2.05 3.30 6.35
CA GLY A 78 -2.65 2.03 5.92
C GLY A 78 -1.74 1.24 4.97
N PHE A 79 -0.99 1.94 4.13
CA PHE A 79 0.04 1.35 3.28
C PHE A 79 1.17 0.69 4.08
N LEU A 80 1.71 1.38 5.07
CA LEU A 80 2.80 0.82 5.90
C LEU A 80 2.35 -0.41 6.69
N GLU A 81 1.12 -0.42 7.19
CA GLU A 81 0.54 -1.60 7.87
C GLU A 81 0.34 -2.77 6.90
N PHE A 82 -0.12 -2.50 5.66
CA PHE A 82 -0.21 -3.51 4.60
C PHE A 82 1.16 -4.16 4.33
N PHE A 83 2.21 -3.35 4.23
CA PHE A 83 3.58 -3.83 4.06
C PHE A 83 4.05 -4.66 5.24
N LYS A 84 3.87 -4.14 6.45
CA LYS A 84 4.27 -4.82 7.69
C LYS A 84 3.62 -6.20 7.84
N ALA A 85 2.35 -6.33 7.46
CA ALA A 85 1.63 -7.59 7.53
C ALA A 85 2.12 -8.64 6.50
N ARG A 86 2.73 -8.20 5.40
CA ARG A 86 3.12 -9.08 4.26
C ARG A 86 4.62 -9.26 4.09
N MET A 87 5.44 -8.41 4.70
CA MET A 87 6.89 -8.55 4.66
C MET A 87 7.34 -9.60 5.66
N HIS A 88 7.80 -10.73 5.17
CA HIS A 88 8.35 -11.83 5.96
C HIS A 88 9.85 -11.96 5.72
N ARG A 89 10.56 -12.58 6.66
CA ARG A 89 12.00 -12.85 6.53
C ARG A 89 12.26 -13.79 5.34
N GLU A 90 13.46 -13.65 4.75
CA GLU A 90 13.94 -14.52 3.66
C GLU A 90 13.06 -14.50 2.41
N GLY A 91 12.51 -13.33 2.07
CA GLY A 91 11.66 -13.12 0.90
C GLY A 91 12.35 -12.38 -0.26
N LEU A 92 11.68 -12.40 -1.43
CA LEU A 92 11.99 -11.54 -2.59
C LEU A 92 10.84 -10.57 -2.81
N TYR A 93 11.14 -9.27 -2.78
CA TYR A 93 10.16 -8.20 -2.90
C TYR A 93 10.51 -7.28 -4.07
N LEU A 94 9.53 -7.08 -4.95
CA LEU A 94 9.62 -6.17 -6.08
C LEU A 94 8.67 -5.01 -5.81
N LEU A 95 9.18 -3.80 -5.68
CA LEU A 95 8.41 -2.60 -5.35
C LEU A 95 8.52 -1.60 -6.50
N ASP A 96 7.40 -1.20 -7.05
CA ASP A 96 7.29 -0.24 -8.13
C ASP A 96 6.61 1.03 -7.62
N GLU A 97 7.37 2.15 -7.62
CA GLU A 97 6.98 3.46 -7.09
C GLU A 97 6.27 3.41 -5.72
N PRO A 98 6.86 2.73 -4.71
CA PRO A 98 6.22 2.57 -3.41
C PRO A 98 6.03 3.90 -2.67
N GLU A 99 6.69 4.96 -3.10
CA GLU A 99 6.54 6.32 -2.57
C GLU A 99 5.21 6.98 -2.92
N THR A 100 4.57 6.59 -4.02
CA THR A 100 3.38 7.27 -4.58
C THR A 100 2.26 7.51 -3.55
N PRO A 101 1.90 6.57 -2.65
CA PRO A 101 0.91 6.82 -1.60
C PRO A 101 1.49 7.46 -0.33
N LEU A 102 2.80 7.79 -0.27
CA LEU A 102 3.50 8.09 0.97
C LEU A 102 3.91 9.55 1.10
N SER A 103 3.66 10.15 2.27
CA SER A 103 4.36 11.37 2.68
C SER A 103 5.85 11.10 2.91
N ALA A 104 6.69 12.15 2.89
CA ALA A 104 8.12 12.02 3.16
C ALA A 104 8.44 11.29 4.48
N VAL A 105 7.68 11.55 5.54
CA VAL A 105 7.83 10.84 6.83
C VAL A 105 7.53 9.36 6.70
N ASN A 106 6.50 8.99 5.92
CA ASN A 106 6.15 7.59 5.71
C ASN A 106 7.11 6.88 4.74
N GLN A 107 7.70 7.59 3.78
CA GLN A 107 8.81 7.07 2.96
C GLN A 107 10.01 6.72 3.84
N TYR A 108 10.37 7.57 4.80
CA TYR A 108 11.43 7.27 5.77
C TYR A 108 11.11 6.02 6.61
N LYS A 109 9.87 5.88 7.09
CA LYS A 109 9.46 4.67 7.80
C LYS A 109 9.58 3.41 6.92
N LEU A 110 9.22 3.52 5.63
CA LEU A 110 9.40 2.43 4.66
C LEU A 110 10.88 2.06 4.50
N VAL A 111 11.78 3.05 4.40
CA VAL A 111 13.23 2.83 4.35
C VAL A 111 13.72 2.03 5.55
N VAL A 112 13.28 2.39 6.77
CA VAL A 112 13.63 1.64 7.98
C VAL A 112 13.12 0.20 7.91
N MET A 113 11.87 -0.01 7.48
CA MET A 113 11.29 -1.36 7.33
C MET A 113 12.04 -2.21 6.31
N ILE A 114 12.42 -1.63 5.15
CA ILE A 114 13.21 -2.30 4.11
C ILE A 114 14.59 -2.67 4.66
N THR A 115 15.24 -1.77 5.37
CA THR A 115 16.54 -2.02 6.00
C THR A 115 16.50 -3.23 6.94
N ASP A 116 15.50 -3.30 7.81
CA ASP A 116 15.31 -4.41 8.73
C ASP A 116 15.01 -5.73 7.99
N LEU A 117 14.24 -5.65 6.91
CA LEU A 117 13.89 -6.78 6.07
C LEU A 117 15.15 -7.37 5.38
N VAL A 118 15.98 -6.51 4.79
CA VAL A 118 17.24 -6.91 4.14
C VAL A 118 18.22 -7.50 5.18
N ARG A 119 18.36 -6.88 6.35
CA ARG A 119 19.17 -7.43 7.46
C ARG A 119 18.69 -8.80 7.93
N SER A 120 17.41 -9.10 7.75
CA SER A 120 16.84 -10.43 8.07
C SER A 120 16.96 -11.47 6.95
N GLY A 121 17.72 -11.17 5.88
CA GLY A 121 18.03 -12.11 4.79
C GLY A 121 17.12 -12.03 3.57
N SER A 122 16.29 -10.99 3.47
CA SER A 122 15.45 -10.76 2.29
C SER A 122 16.18 -9.97 1.21
N GLN A 123 15.74 -10.13 -0.05
CA GLN A 123 16.14 -9.31 -1.18
C GLN A 123 14.99 -8.39 -1.57
N VAL A 124 15.31 -7.11 -1.79
CA VAL A 124 14.34 -6.10 -2.24
C VAL A 124 14.87 -5.44 -3.50
N ILE A 125 14.03 -5.32 -4.51
CA ILE A 125 14.29 -4.60 -5.76
C ILE A 125 13.23 -3.50 -5.85
N ILE A 126 13.65 -2.27 -6.04
CA ILE A 126 12.76 -1.09 -6.01
C ILE A 126 12.97 -0.27 -7.26
N ALA A 127 11.90 -0.01 -8.00
CA ALA A 127 11.84 1.06 -8.98
C ALA A 127 11.28 2.30 -8.27
N THR A 128 11.99 3.43 -8.27
CA THR A 128 11.59 4.62 -7.52
C THR A 128 12.18 5.89 -8.10
N HIS A 129 11.45 7.00 -7.94
CA HIS A 129 11.93 8.36 -8.19
C HIS A 129 12.19 9.13 -6.89
N SER A 130 12.01 8.49 -5.73
CA SER A 130 12.18 9.13 -4.43
C SER A 130 13.63 9.19 -4.00
N PRO A 131 14.22 10.39 -3.78
CA PRO A 131 15.56 10.53 -3.23
C PRO A 131 15.66 9.95 -1.80
N ILE A 132 14.56 9.92 -1.06
CA ILE A 132 14.51 9.34 0.29
C ILE A 132 14.71 7.82 0.22
N ILE A 133 14.08 7.14 -0.73
CA ILE A 133 14.21 5.69 -0.90
C ILE A 133 15.58 5.35 -1.51
N MET A 134 16.07 6.15 -2.46
CA MET A 134 17.40 5.96 -3.06
C MET A 134 18.54 6.08 -2.03
N ALA A 135 18.31 6.79 -0.90
CA ALA A 135 19.28 6.93 0.19
C ALA A 135 19.40 5.66 1.08
N LEU A 136 18.82 4.53 0.68
CA LEU A 136 19.00 3.24 1.37
C LEU A 136 20.49 2.88 1.45
N GLU A 137 20.99 2.71 2.68
CA GLU A 137 22.38 2.36 2.94
C GLU A 137 22.73 0.99 2.31
N ALA A 138 23.89 0.90 1.68
CA ALA A 138 24.37 -0.29 0.98
C ALA A 138 23.49 -0.78 -0.19
N ALA A 139 22.53 -0.01 -0.65
CA ALA A 139 21.81 -0.31 -1.88
C ALA A 139 22.69 -0.10 -3.11
N LYS A 140 22.54 -0.95 -4.11
CA LYS A 140 23.07 -0.71 -5.44
C LYS A 140 22.02 0.04 -6.25
N ILE A 141 22.40 1.17 -6.80
CA ILE A 141 21.51 2.01 -7.60
C ILE A 141 21.88 1.85 -9.06
N TYR A 142 20.90 1.52 -9.87
CA TYR A 142 21.02 1.42 -11.32
C TYR A 142 20.18 2.50 -11.98
N ASN A 143 20.83 3.36 -12.76
CA ASN A 143 20.15 4.34 -13.59
C ASN A 143 19.82 3.71 -14.94
N PHE A 144 18.56 3.76 -15.32
CA PHE A 144 18.03 3.26 -16.59
C PHE A 144 17.84 4.44 -17.52
N THR A 145 18.60 4.48 -18.62
CA THR A 145 18.41 5.42 -19.72
C THR A 145 17.93 4.65 -20.96
N GLU A 146 17.50 5.36 -22.00
CA GLU A 146 17.09 4.73 -23.26
C GLU A 146 18.21 3.87 -23.90
N GLU A 147 19.47 4.20 -23.61
CA GLU A 147 20.61 3.54 -24.25
C GLU A 147 21.34 2.56 -23.32
N THR A 148 21.32 2.76 -22.00
CA THR A 148 22.18 2.03 -21.08
C THR A 148 21.58 1.82 -19.70
N ILE A 149 22.08 0.78 -19.01
CA ILE A 149 21.85 0.55 -17.58
C ILE A 149 23.22 0.70 -16.90
N GLN A 150 23.34 1.63 -15.97
CA GLN A 150 24.59 1.92 -15.28
C GLN A 150 24.42 1.94 -13.77
N GLU A 151 25.37 1.33 -13.05
CA GLU A 151 25.46 1.47 -11.61
C GLU A 151 25.99 2.89 -11.30
N VAL A 152 25.29 3.61 -10.44
CA VAL A 152 25.61 5.00 -10.08
C VAL A 152 25.67 5.17 -8.57
N ALA A 153 26.48 6.13 -8.10
CA ALA A 153 26.46 6.49 -6.71
C ALA A 153 25.26 7.41 -6.40
N TYR A 154 24.83 7.41 -5.14
CA TYR A 154 23.70 8.25 -4.71
C TYR A 154 23.94 9.74 -5.02
N ASP A 155 25.15 10.22 -4.78
CA ASP A 155 25.52 11.63 -4.99
C ASP A 155 25.56 12.04 -6.47
N ASP A 156 25.61 11.08 -7.39
CA ASP A 156 25.63 11.30 -8.84
C ASP A 156 24.24 11.35 -9.46
N ILE A 157 23.18 11.15 -8.64
CA ILE A 157 21.79 11.18 -9.11
C ILE A 157 21.33 12.65 -9.21
N GLU A 158 20.90 13.06 -10.40
CA GLU A 158 20.51 14.45 -10.70
C GLU A 158 19.43 15.00 -9.73
N SER A 159 18.49 14.15 -9.29
CA SER A 159 17.46 14.51 -8.32
C SER A 159 18.00 14.85 -6.92
N VAL A 160 19.20 14.38 -6.55
CA VAL A 160 19.86 14.66 -5.28
C VAL A 160 20.63 15.98 -5.35
N LEU A 161 21.23 16.30 -6.49
CA LEU A 161 21.94 17.56 -6.70
C LEU A 161 21.02 18.78 -6.54
N ILE A 162 19.73 18.66 -6.81
CA ILE A 162 18.74 19.72 -6.60
C ILE A 162 18.43 19.94 -5.11
N VAL A 163 18.54 18.91 -4.27
CA VAL A 163 18.25 18.99 -2.82
C VAL A 163 19.42 19.57 -2.03
N LEU A 164 20.64 19.44 -2.52
CA LEU A 164 21.86 19.96 -1.88
C LEU A 164 22.14 21.43 -2.20
N TYR A 165 21.36 22.08 -3.02
CA TYR A 165 21.46 23.50 -3.40
C TYR A 165 20.51 24.33 -2.51
#